data_5e0fdee60974a2abd79fa073e5a37777
#
_entry.id   5e0fdee60974a2abd79fa073e5a37777
#
_cell.length_a   1.000
_cell.length_b   1.000
_cell.length_c   1.000
_cell.angle_alpha   90.00
_cell.angle_beta   90.00
_cell.angle_gamma   90.00
#
_symmetry.space_group_name_H-M   'P 1'
#
loop_
_entity.id
_entity.type
_entity.pdbx_description
1 polymer ?
#
loop_
_entity_poly.entity_id
_entity_poly.type
_entity_poly.pdbx_seq_one_letter_code
_entity_poly.pdbx_strand_id
1 'polypeptide(L)'
;MNDNVGGERLDFLFVHVPKLGNYYKLTDEYTYINYLPMGVFALCDRLNRNGVRSHIKHLGLETILDDTFSIAKWVKVHRTPIVGMSLHWHFQSFDVIDIAKKIKAARPETTIVLGGLTASRFAEEILAEFPAVDAVIRGDADRGAVTFAKAALAKSKDFLNVENCVWRDETGKIIDNGISFVADSNLLSSLNYGNLALLDHHETYRDYYKMPMFWMNNDSVKGNLRVRMASKTMFPLALGRGCTTSCTYCGGGSPAQLKLCGRKGFAMRSVDAVLDTIESAMGYGYESFLTCFDPTPEDDGYYLALLDGMRKRDLKPGLAVELWGLPTESFLESYARTVDLKRSYVALSPDSGSEKVRKRNKGFYYSNEALFGALERLHARDIPTLIYFTIGLPEETAEDIEQTVQLSKTIKKRWRKVVEGTFCLPVQIEPASPMFESPEKYGLDSTRASFMDFYESHGRTDSGPFTYLGYTNRAYPEAGVDLKKYEEVLQQVRCRAFCPLSFRLFNRVELGFLSKVVCRLKHARWKKMGFGHPPAERRTFR
;
A
#
# COMPACT_ATOMS: atom_id res chain seq x y z
N MET A 1 1.70 -25.03 -17.09
CA MET A 1 2.55 -24.73 -18.25
C MET A 1 1.66 -24.14 -19.33
N ASN A 2 1.45 -22.86 -19.29
CA ASN A 2 0.91 -22.08 -20.41
C ASN A 2 1.67 -20.75 -20.40
N ASP A 3 2.90 -20.79 -20.94
CA ASP A 3 3.71 -19.60 -21.24
C ASP A 3 3.24 -18.96 -22.56
N ASN A 4 1.93 -18.77 -22.68
CA ASN A 4 1.33 -18.12 -23.84
C ASN A 4 1.16 -16.61 -23.62
N VAL A 5 2.26 -15.89 -23.49
CA VAL A 5 2.38 -14.60 -24.17
C VAL A 5 2.82 -15.00 -25.59
N GLY A 6 1.89 -15.04 -26.55
CA GLY A 6 2.15 -15.49 -27.92
C GLY A 6 3.45 -14.90 -28.44
N GLY A 7 4.34 -15.71 -28.97
CA GLY A 7 5.72 -15.56 -29.47
C GLY A 7 6.30 -14.18 -29.81
N GLU A 8 5.72 -13.08 -29.35
CA GLU A 8 6.15 -11.72 -29.58
C GLU A 8 7.07 -11.22 -28.45
N ARG A 9 8.17 -10.66 -28.85
CA ARG A 9 9.19 -10.10 -27.95
C ARG A 9 8.62 -8.93 -27.15
N LEU A 10 8.69 -9.03 -25.81
CA LEU A 10 8.31 -7.96 -24.89
C LEU A 10 9.37 -6.84 -24.90
N ASP A 11 8.91 -5.58 -24.93
CA ASP A 11 9.78 -4.40 -24.95
C ASP A 11 10.04 -3.85 -23.52
N PHE A 12 9.04 -3.93 -22.66
CA PHE A 12 9.10 -3.44 -21.28
C PHE A 12 8.40 -4.40 -20.32
N LEU A 13 9.09 -4.83 -19.27
CA LEU A 13 8.50 -5.65 -18.22
C LEU A 13 8.40 -4.86 -16.91
N PHE A 14 7.19 -4.67 -16.39
CA PHE A 14 7.03 -4.25 -15.01
C PHE A 14 7.16 -5.45 -14.08
N VAL A 15 7.98 -5.30 -13.05
CA VAL A 15 8.19 -6.33 -12.02
C VAL A 15 7.77 -5.76 -10.68
N HIS A 16 6.71 -6.30 -10.10
CA HIS A 16 6.35 -6.00 -8.73
C HIS A 16 7.14 -6.90 -7.78
N VAL A 17 7.87 -6.25 -6.89
CA VAL A 17 8.68 -6.92 -5.86
C VAL A 17 7.99 -6.71 -4.51
N PRO A 18 7.27 -7.71 -3.98
CA PRO A 18 6.71 -7.64 -2.63
C PRO A 18 7.83 -7.76 -1.58
N LYS A 19 7.48 -7.69 -0.29
CA LYS A 19 8.43 -8.09 0.76
C LYS A 19 8.66 -9.60 0.66
N LEU A 20 9.78 -10.01 0.05
CA LEU A 20 10.00 -11.40 -0.39
C LEU A 20 9.96 -12.42 0.75
N GLY A 21 10.37 -12.04 1.96
CA GLY A 21 10.22 -12.90 3.14
C GLY A 21 8.78 -13.17 3.57
N ASN A 22 7.83 -12.36 3.12
CA ASN A 22 6.42 -12.38 3.57
C ASN A 22 5.39 -12.50 2.43
N TYR A 23 5.80 -12.67 1.16
CA TYR A 23 4.90 -12.68 0.01
C TYR A 23 3.78 -13.74 0.10
N TYR A 24 4.01 -14.83 0.82
CA TYR A 24 3.05 -15.92 1.02
C TYR A 24 2.05 -15.66 2.17
N LYS A 25 2.29 -14.64 2.99
CA LYS A 25 1.40 -14.28 4.08
C LYS A 25 0.35 -13.30 3.57
N LEU A 26 -0.90 -13.74 3.57
CA LEU A 26 -2.04 -12.93 3.12
C LEU A 26 -2.47 -11.88 4.13
N THR A 27 -2.01 -12.00 5.37
CA THR A 27 -2.50 -11.24 6.52
C THR A 27 -1.38 -11.00 7.51
N ASP A 28 -0.43 -10.15 7.17
CA ASP A 28 0.55 -9.64 8.12
C ASP A 28 0.88 -8.17 7.81
N GLU A 29 1.81 -7.64 8.55
CA GLU A 29 2.21 -6.24 8.52
C GLU A 29 2.67 -5.73 7.15
N TYR A 30 3.08 -6.63 6.25
CA TYR A 30 3.51 -6.29 4.89
C TYR A 30 2.44 -6.58 3.83
N THR A 31 1.21 -6.90 4.23
CA THR A 31 0.13 -7.27 3.29
C THR A 31 -0.07 -6.20 2.21
N TYR A 32 -0.04 -4.91 2.58
CA TYR A 32 -0.23 -3.81 1.63
C TYR A 32 0.89 -3.72 0.58
N ILE A 33 2.11 -4.20 0.89
CA ILE A 33 3.23 -4.24 -0.07
C ILE A 33 3.03 -5.35 -1.10
N ASN A 34 2.27 -6.38 -0.74
CA ASN A 34 1.96 -7.48 -1.66
C ASN A 34 0.95 -7.08 -2.74
N TYR A 35 0.22 -5.96 -2.55
CA TYR A 35 -0.66 -5.44 -3.59
C TYR A 35 0.12 -4.63 -4.61
N LEU A 36 -0.20 -4.89 -5.88
CA LEU A 36 0.37 -4.14 -6.99
C LEU A 36 -0.11 -2.68 -6.92
N PRO A 37 0.80 -1.70 -6.93
CA PRO A 37 0.39 -0.30 -7.01
C PRO A 37 -0.42 -0.05 -8.28
N MET A 38 -1.62 0.51 -8.16
CA MET A 38 -2.55 0.70 -9.29
C MET A 38 -1.95 1.53 -10.44
N GLY A 39 -1.03 2.45 -10.13
CA GLY A 39 -0.29 3.20 -11.13
C GLY A 39 0.50 2.34 -12.11
N VAL A 40 0.90 1.12 -11.72
CA VAL A 40 1.65 0.21 -12.60
C VAL A 40 0.75 -0.31 -13.73
N PHE A 41 -0.53 -0.64 -13.45
CA PHE A 41 -1.50 -1.00 -14.49
C PHE A 41 -1.70 0.14 -15.50
N ALA A 42 -1.87 1.36 -15.00
CA ALA A 42 -2.06 2.54 -15.84
C ALA A 42 -0.83 2.83 -16.71
N LEU A 43 0.38 2.71 -16.17
CA LEU A 43 1.62 2.90 -16.92
C LEU A 43 1.81 1.79 -17.98
N CYS A 44 1.55 0.54 -17.62
CA CYS A 44 1.64 -0.59 -18.55
C CYS A 44 0.65 -0.43 -19.73
N ASP A 45 -0.61 -0.11 -19.44
CA ASP A 45 -1.62 0.16 -20.47
C ASP A 45 -1.21 1.34 -21.36
N ARG A 46 -0.67 2.43 -20.75
CA ARG A 46 -0.21 3.60 -21.50
C ARG A 46 0.97 3.28 -22.42
N LEU A 47 1.94 2.49 -21.96
CA LEU A 47 3.05 2.03 -22.81
C LEU A 47 2.53 1.27 -24.01
N ASN A 48 1.63 0.30 -23.82
CA ASN A 48 1.02 -0.48 -24.89
C ASN A 48 0.29 0.42 -25.91
N ARG A 49 -0.51 1.37 -25.45
CA ARG A 49 -1.18 2.35 -26.33
C ARG A 49 -0.21 3.28 -27.08
N ASN A 50 1.04 3.36 -26.65
CA ASN A 50 2.10 4.14 -27.32
C ASN A 50 3.08 3.25 -28.12
N GLY A 51 2.74 2.01 -28.41
CA GLY A 51 3.51 1.10 -29.23
C GLY A 51 4.69 0.43 -28.55
N VAL A 52 4.75 0.48 -27.20
CA VAL A 52 5.76 -0.22 -26.38
C VAL A 52 5.08 -1.43 -25.73
N ARG A 53 5.36 -2.64 -26.25
CA ARG A 53 4.75 -3.88 -25.74
C ARG A 53 5.22 -4.12 -24.30
N SER A 54 4.29 -4.01 -23.38
CA SER A 54 4.59 -4.12 -21.97
C SER A 54 3.63 -5.03 -21.23
N HIS A 55 4.12 -5.62 -20.13
CA HIS A 55 3.40 -6.57 -19.31
C HIS A 55 3.86 -6.49 -17.86
N ILE A 56 3.14 -7.12 -16.94
CA ILE A 56 3.40 -7.05 -15.50
C ILE A 56 3.61 -8.47 -14.94
N LYS A 57 4.68 -8.65 -14.17
CA LYS A 57 4.91 -9.83 -13.33
C LYS A 57 4.94 -9.47 -11.86
N HIS A 58 4.26 -10.25 -11.06
CA HIS A 58 4.23 -10.10 -9.61
C HIS A 58 5.07 -11.23 -8.98
N LEU A 59 6.26 -10.93 -8.46
CA LEU A 59 7.21 -11.97 -7.99
C LEU A 59 6.66 -12.85 -6.88
N GLY A 60 5.88 -12.28 -5.97
CA GLY A 60 5.23 -13.08 -4.93
C GLY A 60 4.28 -14.13 -5.51
N LEU A 61 3.53 -13.76 -6.55
CA LEU A 61 2.62 -14.67 -7.24
C LEU A 61 3.37 -15.74 -8.03
N GLU A 62 4.38 -15.34 -8.81
CA GLU A 62 5.22 -16.27 -9.57
C GLU A 62 5.85 -17.33 -8.65
N THR A 63 6.40 -16.89 -7.50
CA THR A 63 7.03 -17.82 -6.53
C THR A 63 6.01 -18.71 -5.81
N ILE A 64 4.76 -18.26 -5.65
CA ILE A 64 3.68 -19.10 -5.10
C ILE A 64 3.30 -20.21 -6.09
N LEU A 65 3.29 -19.91 -7.38
CA LEU A 65 2.95 -20.84 -8.43
C LEU A 65 4.09 -21.81 -8.74
N ASP A 66 5.33 -21.30 -8.72
CA ASP A 66 6.55 -22.06 -8.94
C ASP A 66 7.65 -21.56 -7.99
N ASP A 67 8.00 -22.34 -6.97
CA ASP A 67 9.02 -21.98 -5.98
C ASP A 67 10.46 -21.98 -6.53
N THR A 68 10.63 -22.46 -7.76
CA THR A 68 11.90 -22.42 -8.50
C THR A 68 12.00 -21.24 -9.46
N PHE A 69 10.93 -20.43 -9.58
CA PHE A 69 10.89 -19.28 -10.48
C PHE A 69 12.02 -18.29 -10.18
N SER A 70 12.66 -17.83 -11.23
CA SER A 70 13.69 -16.79 -11.16
C SER A 70 13.47 -15.74 -12.23
N ILE A 71 13.12 -14.52 -11.82
CA ILE A 71 12.94 -13.40 -12.74
C ILE A 71 14.21 -13.07 -13.52
N ALA A 72 15.39 -13.24 -12.92
CA ALA A 72 16.66 -13.00 -13.60
C ALA A 72 16.88 -14.01 -14.76
N LYS A 73 16.56 -15.28 -14.54
CA LYS A 73 16.59 -16.31 -15.61
C LYS A 73 15.55 -16.00 -16.67
N TRP A 74 14.33 -15.63 -16.26
CA TRP A 74 13.23 -15.28 -17.16
C TRP A 74 13.62 -14.12 -18.09
N VAL A 75 14.12 -12.99 -17.53
CA VAL A 75 14.59 -11.81 -18.29
C VAL A 75 15.71 -12.18 -19.27
N LYS A 76 16.64 -13.05 -18.87
CA LYS A 76 17.72 -13.54 -19.74
C LYS A 76 17.20 -14.34 -20.91
N VAL A 77 16.29 -15.30 -20.68
CA VAL A 77 15.71 -16.17 -21.72
C VAL A 77 14.89 -15.36 -22.72
N HIS A 78 14.01 -14.48 -22.22
CA HIS A 78 13.12 -13.65 -23.05
C HIS A 78 13.80 -12.41 -23.63
N ARG A 79 15.07 -12.18 -23.27
CA ARG A 79 15.87 -11.04 -23.75
C ARG A 79 15.17 -9.69 -23.58
N THR A 80 14.48 -9.53 -22.44
CA THR A 80 13.71 -8.32 -22.13
C THR A 80 14.64 -7.10 -22.05
N PRO A 81 14.47 -6.05 -22.89
CA PRO A 81 15.38 -4.93 -22.93
C PRO A 81 15.22 -3.97 -21.75
N ILE A 82 14.01 -3.79 -21.23
CA ILE A 82 13.72 -2.84 -20.15
C ILE A 82 12.94 -3.53 -19.03
N VAL A 83 13.38 -3.31 -17.80
CA VAL A 83 12.66 -3.72 -16.58
C VAL A 83 12.36 -2.50 -15.72
N GLY A 84 11.08 -2.26 -15.46
CA GLY A 84 10.61 -1.23 -14.53
C GLY A 84 10.18 -1.84 -13.21
N MET A 85 10.61 -1.27 -12.09
CA MET A 85 10.21 -1.70 -10.76
C MET A 85 9.72 -0.55 -9.91
N SER A 86 8.65 -0.79 -9.15
CA SER A 86 8.14 0.18 -8.18
C SER A 86 8.86 -0.01 -6.84
N LEU A 87 9.60 1.01 -6.41
CA LEU A 87 10.09 1.18 -5.04
C LEU A 87 9.25 2.27 -4.37
N HIS A 88 8.00 1.91 -4.08
CA HIS A 88 7.05 2.83 -3.47
C HIS A 88 7.22 2.91 -1.96
N TRP A 89 7.31 1.76 -1.31
CA TRP A 89 7.46 1.62 0.12
C TRP A 89 8.92 1.37 0.51
N HIS A 90 9.42 2.07 1.50
CA HIS A 90 10.80 1.90 1.97
C HIS A 90 11.11 0.46 2.45
N PHE A 91 10.10 -0.29 2.87
CA PHE A 91 10.26 -1.71 3.22
C PHE A 91 10.75 -2.59 2.08
N GLN A 92 10.55 -2.16 0.81
CA GLN A 92 11.01 -2.87 -0.38
C GLN A 92 12.46 -2.55 -0.76
N SER A 93 13.12 -1.64 -0.03
CA SER A 93 14.45 -1.11 -0.42
C SER A 93 15.47 -2.21 -0.70
N PHE A 94 15.58 -3.20 0.19
CA PHE A 94 16.49 -4.31 -0.01
C PHE A 94 16.06 -5.22 -1.16
N ASP A 95 14.81 -5.66 -1.14
CA ASP A 95 14.31 -6.67 -2.08
C ASP A 95 14.32 -6.17 -3.54
N VAL A 96 13.96 -4.91 -3.78
CA VAL A 96 13.98 -4.30 -5.13
C VAL A 96 15.41 -4.20 -5.66
N ILE A 97 16.33 -3.73 -4.84
CA ILE A 97 17.75 -3.60 -5.24
C ILE A 97 18.39 -4.97 -5.45
N ASP A 98 18.10 -5.95 -4.59
CA ASP A 98 18.62 -7.32 -4.76
C ASP A 98 18.14 -7.96 -6.08
N ILE A 99 16.88 -7.78 -6.42
CA ILE A 99 16.33 -8.22 -7.72
C ILE A 99 16.99 -7.47 -8.89
N ALA A 100 17.22 -6.16 -8.78
CA ALA A 100 17.95 -5.40 -9.81
C ALA A 100 19.35 -5.95 -10.05
N LYS A 101 20.11 -6.21 -8.96
CA LYS A 101 21.44 -6.83 -9.02
C LYS A 101 21.41 -8.20 -9.71
N LYS A 102 20.45 -9.05 -9.36
CA LYS A 102 20.28 -10.40 -9.96
C LYS A 102 19.96 -10.34 -11.45
N ILE A 103 19.08 -9.42 -11.86
CA ILE A 103 18.76 -9.19 -13.29
C ILE A 103 20.00 -8.71 -14.05
N LYS A 104 20.71 -7.71 -13.55
CA LYS A 104 21.94 -7.19 -14.20
C LYS A 104 23.03 -8.25 -14.30
N ALA A 105 23.22 -9.08 -13.26
CA ALA A 105 24.20 -10.18 -13.31
C ALA A 105 23.84 -11.24 -14.39
N ALA A 106 22.55 -11.52 -14.59
CA ALA A 106 22.08 -12.49 -15.58
C ALA A 106 22.06 -11.92 -17.01
N ARG A 107 21.79 -10.61 -17.16
CA ARG A 107 21.69 -9.90 -18.42
C ARG A 107 22.11 -8.44 -18.27
N PRO A 108 23.40 -8.10 -18.40
CA PRO A 108 23.95 -6.76 -18.17
C PRO A 108 23.35 -5.66 -19.06
N GLU A 109 22.91 -6.00 -20.26
CA GLU A 109 22.34 -5.08 -21.24
C GLU A 109 20.87 -4.70 -20.96
N THR A 110 20.22 -5.32 -19.98
CA THR A 110 18.86 -4.92 -19.59
C THR A 110 18.90 -3.57 -18.87
N THR A 111 18.14 -2.61 -19.36
CA THR A 111 17.97 -1.30 -18.70
C THR A 111 16.99 -1.43 -17.54
N ILE A 112 17.40 -1.00 -16.35
CA ILE A 112 16.57 -1.06 -15.13
C ILE A 112 16.20 0.36 -14.70
N VAL A 113 14.89 0.62 -14.61
CA VAL A 113 14.32 1.89 -14.16
C VAL A 113 13.45 1.70 -12.94
N LEU A 114 13.64 2.54 -11.93
CA LEU A 114 12.81 2.56 -10.74
C LEU A 114 11.84 3.74 -10.76
N GLY A 115 10.74 3.60 -10.02
CA GLY A 115 9.79 4.66 -9.72
C GLY A 115 9.17 4.45 -8.34
N GLY A 116 8.28 5.36 -7.93
CA GLY A 116 7.61 5.33 -6.63
C GLY A 116 8.20 6.33 -5.62
N LEU A 117 7.53 6.54 -4.49
CA LEU A 117 7.87 7.62 -3.56
C LEU A 117 9.26 7.46 -2.92
N THR A 118 9.62 6.25 -2.48
CA THR A 118 10.95 5.99 -1.90
C THR A 118 12.06 6.16 -2.94
N ALA A 119 11.86 5.64 -4.16
CA ALA A 119 12.82 5.86 -5.24
C ALA A 119 12.94 7.35 -5.59
N SER A 120 11.83 8.09 -5.60
CA SER A 120 11.83 9.54 -5.87
C SER A 120 12.60 10.33 -4.82
N ARG A 121 12.51 9.93 -3.54
CA ARG A 121 13.22 10.61 -2.44
C ARG A 121 14.73 10.40 -2.49
N PHE A 122 15.15 9.23 -2.91
CA PHE A 122 16.55 8.81 -2.87
C PHE A 122 17.16 8.54 -4.25
N ALA A 123 16.64 9.19 -5.29
CA ALA A 123 17.03 8.87 -6.68
C ALA A 123 18.54 8.95 -6.92
N GLU A 124 19.20 10.03 -6.47
CA GLU A 124 20.63 10.23 -6.64
C GLU A 124 21.45 9.23 -5.79
N GLU A 125 21.03 9.02 -4.52
CA GLU A 125 21.70 8.06 -3.62
C GLU A 125 21.62 6.62 -4.19
N ILE A 126 20.44 6.22 -4.69
CA ILE A 126 20.26 4.90 -5.30
C ILE A 126 21.19 4.73 -6.52
N LEU A 127 21.25 5.73 -7.37
CA LEU A 127 22.12 5.68 -8.55
C LEU A 127 23.60 5.72 -8.18
N ALA A 128 23.99 6.44 -7.13
CA ALA A 128 25.38 6.49 -6.66
C ALA A 128 25.84 5.14 -6.12
N GLU A 129 25.01 4.50 -5.28
CA GLU A 129 25.39 3.29 -4.54
C GLU A 129 25.15 2.00 -5.32
N PHE A 130 24.20 1.99 -6.28
CA PHE A 130 23.77 0.77 -6.95
C PHE A 130 23.87 0.84 -8.48
N PRO A 131 25.03 0.42 -9.06
CA PRO A 131 25.21 0.38 -10.52
C PRO A 131 24.22 -0.51 -11.28
N ALA A 132 23.48 -1.36 -10.57
CA ALA A 132 22.43 -2.18 -11.15
C ALA A 132 21.19 -1.39 -11.58
N VAL A 133 21.03 -0.15 -11.11
CA VAL A 133 19.93 0.74 -11.49
C VAL A 133 20.45 1.78 -12.48
N ASP A 134 19.81 1.91 -13.64
CA ASP A 134 20.24 2.84 -14.70
C ASP A 134 19.55 4.20 -14.58
N ALA A 135 18.28 4.22 -14.12
CA ALA A 135 17.51 5.45 -14.02
C ALA A 135 16.42 5.37 -12.92
N VAL A 136 15.96 6.53 -12.48
CA VAL A 136 14.80 6.70 -11.62
C VAL A 136 13.88 7.75 -12.22
N ILE A 137 12.59 7.44 -12.43
CA ILE A 137 11.60 8.43 -12.82
C ILE A 137 10.83 8.85 -11.56
N ARG A 138 10.96 10.13 -11.18
CA ARG A 138 10.40 10.70 -9.96
C ARG A 138 8.95 11.13 -10.15
N GLY A 139 8.16 11.04 -9.08
CA GLY A 139 6.78 11.51 -9.08
C GLY A 139 5.92 10.86 -10.15
N ASP A 140 5.31 11.67 -11.02
CA ASP A 140 4.42 11.20 -12.09
C ASP A 140 5.22 10.74 -13.32
N ALA A 141 5.15 9.45 -13.60
CA ALA A 141 5.92 8.82 -14.68
C ALA A 141 5.12 8.70 -16.00
N ASP A 142 3.90 9.24 -16.09
CA ASP A 142 2.99 8.94 -17.19
C ASP A 142 3.49 9.38 -18.58
N ARG A 143 4.28 10.46 -18.66
CA ARG A 143 4.99 10.85 -19.89
C ARG A 143 6.40 10.28 -19.92
N GLY A 144 7.15 10.49 -18.85
CA GLY A 144 8.54 10.09 -18.76
C GLY A 144 8.77 8.60 -19.03
N ALA A 145 7.87 7.71 -18.58
CA ALA A 145 8.00 6.27 -18.88
C ALA A 145 7.92 5.95 -20.37
N VAL A 146 7.07 6.63 -21.14
CA VAL A 146 6.95 6.45 -22.59
C VAL A 146 8.18 6.98 -23.31
N THR A 147 8.62 8.19 -22.96
CA THR A 147 9.83 8.83 -23.54
C THR A 147 11.06 7.97 -23.23
N PHE A 148 11.21 7.53 -21.98
CA PHE A 148 12.29 6.66 -21.54
C PHE A 148 12.32 5.33 -22.31
N ALA A 149 11.18 4.65 -22.39
CA ALA A 149 11.09 3.36 -23.07
C ALA A 149 11.50 3.47 -24.54
N LYS A 150 11.02 4.50 -25.25
CA LYS A 150 11.38 4.73 -26.67
C LYS A 150 12.87 5.03 -26.84
N ALA A 151 13.47 5.84 -25.97
CA ALA A 151 14.90 6.13 -26.00
C ALA A 151 15.74 4.86 -25.73
N ALA A 152 15.38 4.10 -24.69
CA ALA A 152 16.09 2.86 -24.34
C ALA A 152 15.97 1.78 -25.44
N LEU A 153 14.83 1.65 -26.10
CA LEU A 153 14.63 0.74 -27.24
C LEU A 153 15.44 1.15 -28.46
N ALA A 154 15.62 2.45 -28.67
CA ALA A 154 16.53 2.99 -29.69
C ALA A 154 18.01 2.83 -29.32
N LYS A 155 18.31 2.18 -28.17
CA LYS A 155 19.65 2.01 -27.60
C LYS A 155 20.35 3.35 -27.28
N SER A 156 19.58 4.41 -27.10
CA SER A 156 20.11 5.65 -26.54
C SER A 156 20.46 5.43 -25.07
N LYS A 157 21.60 5.97 -24.67
CA LYS A 157 22.00 6.07 -23.26
C LYS A 157 21.88 7.51 -22.76
N ASP A 158 21.30 8.39 -23.57
CA ASP A 158 20.99 9.76 -23.24
C ASP A 158 19.50 9.87 -22.94
N PHE A 159 19.17 10.19 -21.68
CA PHE A 159 17.81 10.39 -21.20
C PHE A 159 17.54 11.84 -20.81
N LEU A 160 18.29 12.79 -21.33
CA LEU A 160 18.16 14.22 -20.99
C LEU A 160 16.74 14.77 -21.26
N ASN A 161 16.06 14.25 -22.29
CA ASN A 161 14.72 14.67 -22.66
C ASN A 161 13.60 13.85 -21.98
N VAL A 162 13.93 13.00 -21.00
CA VAL A 162 12.96 12.23 -20.26
C VAL A 162 12.47 13.03 -19.04
N GLU A 163 11.20 13.34 -19.00
CA GLU A 163 10.61 14.10 -17.90
C GLU A 163 10.79 13.42 -16.56
N ASN A 164 11.15 14.19 -15.54
CA ASN A 164 11.31 13.76 -14.15
C ASN A 164 12.38 12.67 -13.91
N CYS A 165 13.29 12.46 -14.88
CA CYS A 165 14.27 11.39 -14.82
C CYS A 165 15.56 11.84 -14.11
N VAL A 166 16.05 10.96 -13.23
CA VAL A 166 17.44 10.98 -12.73
C VAL A 166 18.12 9.74 -13.28
N TRP A 167 19.29 9.89 -13.88
CA TRP A 167 19.93 8.81 -14.61
C TRP A 167 21.46 8.93 -14.61
N ARG A 168 22.14 7.85 -14.98
CA ARG A 168 23.60 7.81 -15.08
C ARG A 168 24.01 7.80 -16.54
N ASP A 169 24.83 8.76 -16.92
CA ASP A 169 25.40 8.84 -18.28
C ASP A 169 26.52 7.81 -18.50
N GLU A 170 27.05 7.77 -19.72
CA GLU A 170 28.13 6.85 -20.12
C GLU A 170 29.44 7.07 -19.36
N THR A 171 29.64 8.26 -18.79
CA THR A 171 30.82 8.58 -17.98
C THR A 171 30.66 8.16 -16.52
N GLY A 172 29.48 7.73 -16.12
CA GLY A 172 29.13 7.41 -14.75
C GLY A 172 28.59 8.59 -13.94
N LYS A 173 28.46 9.79 -14.57
CA LYS A 173 27.92 10.98 -13.92
C LYS A 173 26.39 10.84 -13.76
N ILE A 174 25.89 11.20 -12.57
CA ILE A 174 24.45 11.27 -12.31
C ILE A 174 23.93 12.62 -12.78
N ILE A 175 22.87 12.58 -13.58
CA ILE A 175 22.18 13.73 -14.16
C ILE A 175 20.75 13.74 -13.65
N ASP A 176 20.32 14.88 -13.12
CA ASP A 176 18.95 15.14 -12.69
C ASP A 176 18.28 16.12 -13.67
N ASN A 177 17.26 15.64 -14.38
CA ASN A 177 16.49 16.46 -15.31
C ASN A 177 15.48 17.40 -14.63
N GLY A 178 15.37 17.35 -13.30
CA GLY A 178 14.38 18.11 -12.54
C GLY A 178 12.96 17.52 -12.63
N ILE A 179 12.02 18.17 -11.95
CA ILE A 179 10.60 17.86 -12.07
C ILE A 179 9.98 18.81 -13.09
N SER A 180 9.73 18.31 -14.29
CA SER A 180 9.19 19.07 -15.43
C SER A 180 7.76 18.68 -15.80
N PHE A 181 7.25 17.59 -15.22
CA PHE A 181 5.91 17.07 -15.52
C PHE A 181 5.16 16.66 -14.26
N VAL A 182 3.91 17.11 -14.15
CA VAL A 182 2.94 16.70 -13.12
C VAL A 182 1.62 16.40 -13.84
N ALA A 183 1.07 15.20 -13.63
CA ALA A 183 -0.17 14.78 -14.24
C ALA A 183 -1.37 15.58 -13.72
N ASP A 184 -2.20 16.10 -14.60
CA ASP A 184 -3.45 16.76 -14.29
C ASP A 184 -4.64 15.78 -14.22
N SER A 185 -5.81 16.29 -13.84
CA SER A 185 -7.05 15.51 -13.75
C SER A 185 -7.49 14.93 -15.10
N ASN A 186 -7.25 15.62 -16.22
CA ASN A 186 -7.62 15.15 -17.55
C ASN A 186 -6.77 13.93 -17.94
N LEU A 187 -5.46 14.02 -17.72
CA LEU A 187 -4.60 12.88 -17.97
C LEU A 187 -4.95 11.69 -17.08
N LEU A 188 -5.12 11.92 -15.75
CA LEU A 188 -5.47 10.85 -14.82
C LEU A 188 -6.79 10.17 -15.18
N SER A 189 -7.77 10.93 -15.68
CA SER A 189 -9.05 10.39 -16.16
C SER A 189 -8.91 9.55 -17.43
N SER A 190 -7.92 9.86 -18.28
CA SER A 190 -7.65 9.10 -19.51
C SER A 190 -6.90 7.78 -19.29
N LEU A 191 -6.36 7.55 -18.09
CA LEU A 191 -5.60 6.35 -17.75
C LEU A 191 -6.53 5.18 -17.43
N ASN A 192 -6.16 3.98 -17.88
CA ASN A 192 -6.86 2.74 -17.57
C ASN A 192 -6.20 2.03 -16.39
N TYR A 193 -6.88 2.00 -15.25
CA TYR A 193 -6.44 1.30 -14.03
C TYR A 193 -7.05 -0.10 -13.91
N GLY A 194 -8.03 -0.44 -14.73
CA GLY A 194 -8.81 -1.67 -14.66
C GLY A 194 -8.39 -2.76 -15.66
N ASN A 195 -7.34 -2.56 -16.45
CA ASN A 195 -6.87 -3.56 -17.41
C ASN A 195 -6.01 -4.64 -16.72
N LEU A 196 -6.68 -5.56 -16.03
CA LEU A 196 -6.01 -6.61 -15.26
C LEU A 196 -5.37 -7.70 -16.13
N ALA A 197 -5.76 -7.82 -17.38
CA ALA A 197 -5.15 -8.75 -18.33
C ALA A 197 -3.66 -8.46 -18.60
N LEU A 198 -3.18 -7.25 -18.23
CA LEU A 198 -1.77 -6.90 -18.29
C LEU A 198 -0.90 -7.57 -17.23
N LEU A 199 -1.50 -8.19 -16.21
CA LEU A 199 -0.80 -8.92 -15.17
C LEU A 199 -0.85 -10.43 -15.47
N ASP A 200 0.32 -11.07 -15.50
CA ASP A 200 0.40 -12.52 -15.56
C ASP A 200 -0.34 -13.15 -14.38
N HIS A 201 -1.14 -14.17 -14.64
CA HIS A 201 -1.92 -14.88 -13.63
C HIS A 201 -2.90 -13.98 -12.84
N HIS A 202 -3.50 -12.97 -13.50
CA HIS A 202 -4.38 -11.99 -12.85
C HIS A 202 -5.57 -12.64 -12.12
N GLU A 203 -6.11 -13.77 -12.60
CA GLU A 203 -7.17 -14.50 -11.88
C GLU A 203 -6.65 -15.09 -10.57
N THR A 204 -5.46 -15.70 -10.60
CA THR A 204 -4.80 -16.22 -9.38
C THR A 204 -4.46 -15.08 -8.43
N TYR A 205 -3.99 -13.94 -8.96
CA TYR A 205 -3.75 -12.72 -8.17
C TYR A 205 -5.02 -12.28 -7.45
N ARG A 206 -6.15 -12.14 -8.16
CA ARG A 206 -7.45 -11.82 -7.57
C ARG A 206 -7.83 -12.80 -6.47
N ASP A 207 -7.71 -14.09 -6.72
CA ASP A 207 -8.18 -15.13 -5.81
C ASP A 207 -7.25 -15.36 -4.63
N TYR A 208 -5.95 -15.16 -4.80
CA TYR A 208 -4.94 -15.31 -3.78
C TYR A 208 -4.84 -14.07 -2.88
N TYR A 209 -4.70 -12.90 -3.48
CA TYR A 209 -4.66 -11.62 -2.78
C TYR A 209 -6.07 -11.06 -2.58
N LYS A 210 -7.01 -11.93 -2.23
CA LYS A 210 -8.26 -11.47 -1.63
C LYS A 210 -7.90 -10.60 -0.46
N MET A 211 -8.10 -9.30 -0.61
CA MET A 211 -7.84 -8.39 0.47
C MET A 211 -8.70 -8.84 1.64
N PRO A 212 -8.14 -9.57 2.59
CA PRO A 212 -8.82 -9.69 3.85
C PRO A 212 -8.88 -8.26 4.33
N MET A 213 -10.04 -7.81 4.70
CA MET A 213 -10.17 -6.52 5.32
C MET A 213 -9.02 -6.37 6.33
N PHE A 214 -8.41 -5.21 6.47
CA PHE A 214 -7.15 -4.97 7.20
C PHE A 214 -7.08 -5.59 8.62
N TRP A 215 -8.24 -5.83 9.24
CA TRP A 215 -8.36 -6.46 10.56
C TRP A 215 -7.99 -7.95 10.64
N MET A 216 -7.71 -8.60 9.52
CA MET A 216 -7.28 -10.00 9.54
C MET A 216 -5.78 -10.16 9.81
N ASN A 217 -5.05 -9.07 10.05
CA ASN A 217 -3.63 -9.10 10.43
C ASN A 217 -3.41 -9.58 11.86
N ASN A 218 -4.46 -9.69 12.68
CA ASN A 218 -4.33 -10.21 14.03
C ASN A 218 -4.21 -11.75 14.00
N ASP A 219 -3.23 -12.29 14.72
CA ASP A 219 -2.98 -13.74 14.83
C ASP A 219 -4.22 -14.52 15.32
N SER A 220 -5.06 -13.92 16.14
CA SER A 220 -6.34 -14.49 16.58
C SER A 220 -7.33 -14.74 15.45
N VAL A 221 -7.23 -14.00 14.34
CA VAL A 221 -8.12 -14.11 13.17
C VAL A 221 -7.52 -14.97 12.06
N LYS A 222 -6.18 -15.10 12.00
CA LYS A 222 -5.46 -15.90 10.98
C LYS A 222 -5.90 -17.37 10.89
N GLY A 223 -6.43 -17.93 11.98
CA GLY A 223 -6.96 -19.30 12.04
C GLY A 223 -8.39 -19.46 11.59
N ASN A 224 -9.14 -18.38 11.37
CA ASN A 224 -10.58 -18.44 11.20
C ASN A 224 -11.01 -18.70 9.76
N LEU A 225 -11.41 -19.94 9.49
CA LEU A 225 -11.85 -20.39 8.17
C LEU A 225 -13.08 -19.62 7.65
N ARG A 226 -14.02 -19.23 8.53
CA ARG A 226 -15.25 -18.53 8.14
C ARG A 226 -14.96 -17.08 7.74
N VAL A 227 -14.05 -16.40 8.43
CA VAL A 227 -13.62 -15.04 8.07
C VAL A 227 -12.93 -15.06 6.70
N ARG A 228 -12.11 -16.08 6.43
CA ARG A 228 -11.47 -16.26 5.11
C ARG A 228 -12.47 -16.57 3.98
N MET A 229 -13.57 -17.25 4.28
CA MET A 229 -14.62 -17.53 3.30
C MET A 229 -15.52 -16.32 3.07
N ALA A 230 -15.63 -15.42 4.04
CA ALA A 230 -16.37 -14.17 3.92
C ALA A 230 -15.54 -13.03 3.33
N SER A 231 -14.20 -13.17 3.26
CA SER A 231 -13.34 -12.19 2.60
C SER A 231 -13.59 -12.23 1.09
N LYS A 232 -14.20 -11.18 0.59
CA LYS A 232 -14.49 -11.00 -0.82
C LYS A 232 -13.33 -10.31 -1.52
N THR A 233 -13.27 -10.48 -2.82
CA THR A 233 -12.27 -9.82 -3.65
C THR A 233 -12.47 -8.32 -3.56
N MET A 234 -11.45 -7.61 -3.09
CA MET A 234 -11.48 -6.16 -2.95
C MET A 234 -10.45 -5.53 -3.90
N PHE A 235 -10.89 -4.58 -4.69
CA PHE A 235 -10.06 -3.88 -5.66
C PHE A 235 -9.63 -2.51 -5.10
N PRO A 236 -8.33 -2.18 -5.07
CA PRO A 236 -7.86 -0.86 -4.71
C PRO A 236 -8.28 0.15 -5.78
N LEU A 237 -9.15 1.09 -5.43
CA LEU A 237 -9.73 2.05 -6.36
C LEU A 237 -8.98 3.38 -6.34
N ALA A 238 -8.29 3.69 -7.43
CA ALA A 238 -7.59 4.96 -7.58
C ALA A 238 -8.56 6.09 -7.94
N LEU A 239 -8.77 7.04 -7.03
CA LEU A 239 -9.62 8.22 -7.26
C LEU A 239 -8.84 9.39 -7.86
N GLY A 240 -7.54 9.45 -7.62
CA GLY A 240 -6.66 10.54 -8.05
C GLY A 240 -5.26 10.41 -7.49
N ARG A 241 -4.51 11.50 -7.49
CA ARG A 241 -3.17 11.60 -6.91
C ARG A 241 -3.00 12.89 -6.13
N GLY A 242 -2.17 12.84 -5.10
CA GLY A 242 -1.84 13.99 -4.26
C GLY A 242 -2.44 13.91 -2.87
N CYS A 243 -2.24 14.95 -2.10
CA CYS A 243 -2.75 15.09 -0.74
C CYS A 243 -2.86 16.58 -0.38
N THR A 244 -3.86 16.96 0.42
CA THR A 244 -4.00 18.31 0.97
C THR A 244 -3.57 18.40 2.41
N THR A 245 -3.34 17.27 3.09
CA THR A 245 -2.98 17.23 4.49
C THR A 245 -1.46 17.20 4.70
N SER A 246 -1.01 17.74 5.84
CA SER A 246 0.40 17.86 6.21
C SER A 246 0.74 17.07 7.48
N CYS A 247 0.28 15.82 7.55
CA CYS A 247 0.57 14.94 8.69
C CYS A 247 2.08 14.82 8.89
N THR A 248 2.55 14.97 10.14
CA THR A 248 3.98 15.04 10.47
C THR A 248 4.74 13.76 10.13
N TYR A 249 4.08 12.63 10.19
CA TYR A 249 4.63 11.29 10.02
C TYR A 249 4.51 10.73 8.59
N CYS A 250 3.77 11.40 7.69
CA CYS A 250 3.41 10.82 6.40
C CYS A 250 4.38 11.21 5.28
N GLY A 251 5.02 10.22 4.66
CA GLY A 251 5.88 10.38 3.49
C GLY A 251 5.13 10.58 2.16
N GLY A 252 3.79 10.56 2.17
CA GLY A 252 2.91 10.83 1.02
C GLY A 252 2.03 12.07 1.18
N GLY A 253 2.16 12.82 2.31
CA GLY A 253 1.42 14.03 2.58
C GLY A 253 1.77 15.20 1.65
N SER A 254 1.04 16.31 1.78
CA SER A 254 1.20 17.50 0.92
C SER A 254 2.66 18.00 0.82
N PRO A 255 3.44 18.09 1.91
CA PRO A 255 4.85 18.50 1.82
C PRO A 255 5.71 17.53 0.99
N ALA A 256 5.51 16.21 1.17
CA ALA A 256 6.22 15.19 0.41
C ALA A 256 5.82 15.22 -1.07
N GLN A 257 4.54 15.35 -1.39
CA GLN A 257 4.04 15.45 -2.77
C GLN A 257 4.64 16.68 -3.49
N LEU A 258 4.72 17.83 -2.81
CA LEU A 258 5.35 19.01 -3.37
C LEU A 258 6.84 18.78 -3.64
N LYS A 259 7.57 18.23 -2.67
CA LYS A 259 9.01 17.99 -2.75
C LYS A 259 9.39 16.95 -3.80
N LEU A 260 8.69 15.82 -3.83
CA LEU A 260 9.05 14.66 -4.66
C LEU A 260 8.42 14.67 -6.04
N CYS A 261 7.25 15.25 -6.18
CA CYS A 261 6.44 15.18 -7.40
C CYS A 261 6.11 16.55 -7.99
N GLY A 262 6.47 17.66 -7.33
CA GLY A 262 6.05 19.01 -7.72
C GLY A 262 4.54 19.26 -7.60
N ARG A 263 3.79 18.34 -6.96
CA ARG A 263 2.32 18.37 -6.90
C ARG A 263 1.83 19.20 -5.73
N LYS A 264 0.95 20.15 -6.02
CA LYS A 264 0.19 20.92 -5.03
C LYS A 264 -1.26 20.42 -4.98
N GLY A 265 -1.70 19.99 -3.79
CA GLY A 265 -3.07 19.50 -3.62
C GLY A 265 -3.38 18.21 -4.38
N PHE A 266 -4.61 18.07 -4.84
CA PHE A 266 -5.11 16.91 -5.57
C PHE A 266 -5.19 17.12 -7.07
N ALA A 267 -5.02 16.03 -7.84
CA ALA A 267 -5.57 15.86 -9.18
C ALA A 267 -6.53 14.66 -9.13
N MET A 268 -7.82 14.92 -9.25
CA MET A 268 -8.87 13.90 -9.21
C MET A 268 -9.15 13.34 -10.60
N ARG A 269 -9.49 12.07 -10.68
CA ARG A 269 -10.10 11.47 -11.87
C ARG A 269 -11.56 11.91 -11.97
N SER A 270 -12.08 12.03 -13.18
CA SER A 270 -13.52 12.22 -13.36
C SER A 270 -14.30 11.03 -12.77
N VAL A 271 -15.50 11.31 -12.29
CA VAL A 271 -16.38 10.27 -11.73
C VAL A 271 -16.63 9.17 -12.75
N ASP A 272 -16.88 9.50 -14.02
CA ASP A 272 -17.09 8.52 -15.08
C ASP A 272 -15.89 7.60 -15.28
N ALA A 273 -14.66 8.12 -15.28
CA ALA A 273 -13.46 7.31 -15.40
C ALA A 273 -13.26 6.35 -14.21
N VAL A 274 -13.72 6.75 -13.02
CA VAL A 274 -13.70 5.87 -11.83
C VAL A 274 -14.78 4.79 -11.95
N LEU A 275 -15.98 5.15 -12.40
CA LEU A 275 -17.07 4.19 -12.64
C LEU A 275 -16.70 3.16 -13.72
N ASP A 276 -16.06 3.57 -14.81
CA ASP A 276 -15.55 2.66 -15.84
C ASP A 276 -14.53 1.67 -15.27
N THR A 277 -13.70 2.13 -14.31
CA THR A 277 -12.76 1.24 -13.60
C THR A 277 -13.49 0.24 -12.71
N ILE A 278 -14.57 0.66 -12.01
CA ILE A 278 -15.41 -0.21 -11.20
C ILE A 278 -16.04 -1.29 -12.09
N GLU A 279 -16.67 -0.90 -13.19
CA GLU A 279 -17.32 -1.86 -14.13
C GLU A 279 -16.29 -2.84 -14.70
N SER A 280 -15.13 -2.34 -15.14
CA SER A 280 -14.04 -3.19 -15.65
C SER A 280 -13.59 -4.22 -14.60
N ALA A 281 -13.31 -3.78 -13.38
CA ALA A 281 -12.87 -4.67 -12.30
C ALA A 281 -13.97 -5.67 -11.87
N MET A 282 -15.24 -5.26 -11.89
CA MET A 282 -16.37 -6.19 -11.67
C MET A 282 -16.42 -7.26 -12.76
N GLY A 283 -16.11 -6.91 -14.02
CA GLY A 283 -15.97 -7.87 -15.12
C GLY A 283 -14.87 -8.91 -14.89
N TYR A 284 -13.82 -8.56 -14.13
CA TYR A 284 -12.79 -9.51 -13.66
C TYR A 284 -13.17 -10.26 -12.37
N GLY A 285 -14.39 -10.06 -11.84
CA GLY A 285 -14.91 -10.76 -10.68
C GLY A 285 -14.60 -10.11 -9.33
N TYR A 286 -14.21 -8.84 -9.30
CA TYR A 286 -14.13 -8.08 -8.05
C TYR A 286 -15.52 -7.66 -7.58
N GLU A 287 -15.78 -7.81 -6.28
CA GLU A 287 -17.09 -7.54 -5.70
C GLU A 287 -17.10 -6.32 -4.76
N SER A 288 -15.92 -5.86 -4.37
CA SER A 288 -15.75 -4.74 -3.44
C SER A 288 -14.57 -3.86 -3.86
N PHE A 289 -14.64 -2.60 -3.46
CA PHE A 289 -13.64 -1.59 -3.78
C PHE A 289 -13.16 -0.89 -2.52
N LEU A 290 -11.87 -0.54 -2.48
CA LEU A 290 -11.25 0.17 -1.37
C LEU A 290 -10.69 1.51 -1.86
N THR A 291 -11.11 2.59 -1.24
CA THR A 291 -10.50 3.90 -1.40
C THR A 291 -9.70 4.24 -0.15
N CYS A 292 -8.37 4.25 -0.25
CA CYS A 292 -7.47 4.73 0.81
C CYS A 292 -7.13 6.21 0.58
N PHE A 293 -8.13 7.02 0.26
CA PHE A 293 -7.92 8.37 -0.21
C PHE A 293 -9.14 9.24 0.13
N ASP A 294 -8.92 10.25 0.95
CA ASP A 294 -9.92 11.27 1.26
C ASP A 294 -9.56 12.55 0.52
N PRO A 295 -10.14 12.78 -0.68
CA PRO A 295 -9.76 13.88 -1.54
C PRO A 295 -10.08 15.24 -0.93
N THR A 296 -11.14 15.29 -0.14
CA THR A 296 -11.68 16.55 0.40
C THR A 296 -12.23 16.31 1.79
N PRO A 297 -11.40 16.28 2.84
CA PRO A 297 -11.86 15.95 4.19
C PRO A 297 -13.00 16.82 4.73
N GLU A 298 -13.22 18.00 4.15
CA GLU A 298 -14.28 18.96 4.51
C GLU A 298 -15.42 19.03 3.49
N ASP A 299 -15.25 18.40 2.31
CA ASP A 299 -16.21 18.45 1.20
C ASP A 299 -16.45 17.04 0.63
N ASP A 300 -17.65 16.54 0.76
CA ASP A 300 -18.06 15.22 0.28
C ASP A 300 -18.59 15.21 -1.17
N GLY A 301 -18.58 16.34 -1.85
CA GLY A 301 -19.19 16.51 -3.19
C GLY A 301 -18.70 15.48 -4.21
N TYR A 302 -17.42 15.13 -4.19
CA TYR A 302 -16.89 14.10 -5.09
C TYR A 302 -17.47 12.71 -4.78
N TYR A 303 -17.55 12.31 -3.50
CA TYR A 303 -18.14 11.04 -3.11
C TYR A 303 -19.64 11.01 -3.39
N LEU A 304 -20.35 12.11 -3.17
CA LEU A 304 -21.77 12.19 -3.51
C LEU A 304 -22.00 12.00 -5.01
N ALA A 305 -21.17 12.62 -5.85
CA ALA A 305 -21.23 12.45 -7.30
C ALA A 305 -20.90 10.99 -7.72
N LEU A 306 -19.90 10.36 -7.08
CA LEU A 306 -19.54 8.97 -7.34
C LEU A 306 -20.69 8.02 -6.97
N LEU A 307 -21.29 8.19 -5.80
CA LEU A 307 -22.42 7.38 -5.33
C LEU A 307 -23.67 7.59 -6.20
N ASP A 308 -23.91 8.81 -6.67
CA ASP A 308 -24.99 9.10 -7.62
C ASP A 308 -24.75 8.41 -8.98
N GLY A 309 -23.52 8.49 -9.49
CA GLY A 309 -23.11 7.81 -10.72
C GLY A 309 -23.26 6.30 -10.61
N MET A 310 -22.89 5.69 -9.46
CA MET A 310 -23.11 4.26 -9.22
C MET A 310 -24.59 3.89 -9.31
N ARG A 311 -25.48 4.68 -8.70
CA ARG A 311 -26.93 4.44 -8.80
C ARG A 311 -27.46 4.56 -10.24
N LYS A 312 -26.99 5.58 -10.98
CA LYS A 312 -27.38 5.78 -12.39
C LYS A 312 -26.96 4.65 -13.30
N ARG A 313 -25.83 3.98 -12.98
CA ARG A 313 -25.33 2.80 -13.71
C ARG A 313 -25.79 1.47 -13.12
N ASP A 314 -26.69 1.47 -12.15
CA ASP A 314 -27.18 0.29 -11.42
C ASP A 314 -26.05 -0.56 -10.78
N LEU A 315 -24.98 0.11 -10.32
CA LEU A 315 -23.85 -0.53 -9.65
C LEU A 315 -24.08 -0.58 -8.15
N LYS A 316 -24.01 -1.76 -7.55
CA LYS A 316 -24.15 -1.99 -6.12
C LYS A 316 -23.02 -2.83 -5.53
N PRO A 317 -21.75 -2.44 -5.70
CA PRO A 317 -20.62 -3.16 -5.11
C PRO A 317 -20.51 -2.90 -3.61
N GLY A 318 -19.64 -3.66 -2.94
CA GLY A 318 -19.07 -3.23 -1.67
C GLY A 318 -18.16 -2.02 -1.88
N LEU A 319 -18.18 -1.07 -0.96
CA LEU A 319 -17.30 0.07 -0.98
C LEU A 319 -16.73 0.32 0.41
N ALA A 320 -15.44 0.15 0.56
CA ALA A 320 -14.69 0.51 1.74
C ALA A 320 -14.09 1.90 1.54
N VAL A 321 -14.38 2.81 2.45
CA VAL A 321 -13.92 4.20 2.37
C VAL A 321 -13.13 4.53 3.61
N GLU A 322 -11.89 4.95 3.43
CA GLU A 322 -11.02 5.42 4.52
C GLU A 322 -10.98 6.95 4.51
N LEU A 323 -11.62 7.55 5.51
CA LEU A 323 -11.73 8.99 5.65
C LEU A 323 -10.68 9.54 6.63
N TRP A 324 -10.05 10.64 6.26
CA TRP A 324 -9.15 11.39 7.13
C TRP A 324 -9.90 12.42 7.98
N GLY A 325 -11.00 12.95 7.43
CA GLY A 325 -12.00 13.74 8.12
C GLY A 325 -13.14 12.90 8.71
N LEU A 326 -14.26 13.55 8.99
CA LEU A 326 -15.48 12.91 9.47
C LEU A 326 -16.56 12.94 8.40
N PRO A 327 -17.33 11.86 8.22
CA PRO A 327 -18.38 11.81 7.21
C PRO A 327 -19.51 12.77 7.53
N THR A 328 -20.03 13.42 6.50
CA THR A 328 -21.23 14.27 6.58
C THR A 328 -22.49 13.42 6.64
N GLU A 329 -23.60 14.03 7.01
CA GLU A 329 -24.92 13.37 7.01
C GLU A 329 -25.32 12.96 5.58
N SER A 330 -25.16 13.86 4.61
CA SER A 330 -25.44 13.61 3.19
C SER A 330 -24.66 12.44 2.61
N PHE A 331 -23.36 12.36 2.94
CA PHE A 331 -22.55 11.23 2.53
C PHE A 331 -23.07 9.92 3.10
N LEU A 332 -23.33 9.87 4.41
CA LEU A 332 -23.78 8.64 5.07
C LEU A 332 -25.14 8.16 4.55
N GLU A 333 -26.06 9.07 4.30
CA GLU A 333 -27.36 8.76 3.72
C GLU A 333 -27.21 8.19 2.30
N SER A 334 -26.45 8.88 1.46
CA SER A 334 -26.18 8.45 0.08
C SER A 334 -25.46 7.11 0.04
N TYR A 335 -24.45 6.91 0.90
CA TYR A 335 -23.67 5.70 1.01
C TYR A 335 -24.53 4.49 1.39
N ALA A 336 -25.32 4.61 2.48
CA ALA A 336 -26.14 3.51 2.99
C ALA A 336 -27.16 2.98 1.98
N ARG A 337 -27.70 3.84 1.12
CA ARG A 337 -28.67 3.42 0.08
C ARG A 337 -28.04 2.96 -1.23
N THR A 338 -26.72 3.20 -1.43
CA THR A 338 -26.05 2.90 -2.70
C THR A 338 -25.28 1.59 -2.65
N VAL A 339 -24.49 1.37 -1.60
CA VAL A 339 -23.55 0.25 -1.53
C VAL A 339 -24.13 -1.00 -0.88
N ASP A 340 -23.50 -2.17 -1.12
CA ASP A 340 -23.79 -3.37 -0.32
C ASP A 340 -23.11 -3.26 1.04
N LEU A 341 -23.84 -2.86 2.08
CA LEU A 341 -23.33 -2.69 3.44
C LEU A 341 -22.70 -3.97 4.04
N LYS A 342 -23.07 -5.16 3.55
CA LYS A 342 -22.46 -6.42 4.01
C LYS A 342 -21.01 -6.59 3.54
N ARG A 343 -20.60 -5.81 2.53
CA ARG A 343 -19.29 -5.83 1.89
C ARG A 343 -18.57 -4.49 2.01
N SER A 344 -19.11 -3.58 2.82
CA SER A 344 -18.70 -2.19 2.92
C SER A 344 -18.32 -1.82 4.33
N TYR A 345 -17.49 -0.79 4.47
CA TYR A 345 -17.22 -0.13 5.74
C TYR A 345 -16.79 1.32 5.54
N VAL A 346 -16.92 2.10 6.60
CA VAL A 346 -16.28 3.42 6.69
C VAL A 346 -15.19 3.34 7.75
N ALA A 347 -13.97 3.70 7.39
CA ALA A 347 -12.88 3.80 8.33
C ALA A 347 -12.63 5.25 8.73
N LEU A 348 -12.45 5.48 10.03
CA LEU A 348 -12.10 6.78 10.60
C LEU A 348 -10.73 6.67 11.26
N SER A 349 -9.88 7.67 11.05
CA SER A 349 -8.51 7.72 11.56
C SER A 349 -8.33 8.86 12.55
N PRO A 350 -8.78 8.74 13.81
CA PRO A 350 -8.48 9.75 14.83
C PRO A 350 -6.99 9.81 15.20
N ASP A 351 -6.21 8.79 14.88
CA ASP A 351 -4.81 8.56 15.19
C ASP A 351 -4.53 8.51 16.70
N SER A 352 -4.83 9.56 17.46
CA SER A 352 -4.61 9.61 18.91
C SER A 352 -5.91 9.96 19.66
N GLY A 353 -6.05 9.46 20.87
CA GLY A 353 -7.08 9.89 21.83
C GLY A 353 -6.81 11.24 22.45
N SER A 354 -5.55 11.65 22.48
CA SER A 354 -5.14 12.98 22.91
C SER A 354 -5.40 13.99 21.78
N GLU A 355 -6.32 14.91 22.01
CA GLU A 355 -6.62 15.97 21.05
C GLU A 355 -5.43 16.90 20.79
N LYS A 356 -4.58 17.11 21.80
CA LYS A 356 -3.31 17.85 21.67
C LYS A 356 -2.39 17.17 20.65
N VAL A 357 -2.17 15.87 20.78
CA VAL A 357 -1.32 15.07 19.89
C VAL A 357 -1.91 15.03 18.49
N ARG A 358 -3.23 14.82 18.36
CA ARG A 358 -3.93 14.85 17.08
C ARG A 358 -3.78 16.18 16.37
N LYS A 359 -4.01 17.30 17.06
CA LYS A 359 -3.86 18.66 16.52
C LYS A 359 -2.43 18.96 16.06
N ARG A 360 -1.43 18.41 16.77
CA ARG A 360 -0.03 18.60 16.45
C ARG A 360 0.41 17.80 15.22
N ASN A 361 -0.06 16.57 15.08
CA ASN A 361 0.50 15.59 14.15
C ASN A 361 -0.36 15.33 12.93
N LYS A 362 -1.68 15.41 13.05
CA LYS A 362 -2.58 15.17 11.91
C LYS A 362 -2.79 16.46 11.12
N GLY A 363 -2.71 16.37 9.82
CA GLY A 363 -2.92 17.54 8.92
C GLY A 363 -4.38 17.99 8.83
N PHE A 364 -5.30 17.31 9.52
CA PHE A 364 -6.71 17.65 9.61
C PHE A 364 -7.22 17.33 11.03
N TYR A 365 -7.79 18.31 11.71
CA TYR A 365 -8.19 18.17 13.12
C TYR A 365 -9.71 18.12 13.28
N TYR A 366 -10.14 17.25 14.17
CA TYR A 366 -11.49 17.20 14.77
C TYR A 366 -11.40 16.74 16.22
N SER A 367 -12.38 17.16 17.05
CA SER A 367 -12.44 16.80 18.47
C SER A 367 -12.96 15.37 18.70
N ASN A 368 -12.76 14.85 19.91
CA ASN A 368 -13.37 13.57 20.31
C ASN A 368 -14.90 13.66 20.33
N GLU A 369 -15.47 14.80 20.66
CA GLU A 369 -16.92 15.04 20.62
C GLU A 369 -17.45 14.95 19.18
N ALA A 370 -16.78 15.60 18.22
CA ALA A 370 -17.13 15.50 16.80
C ALA A 370 -17.03 14.05 16.28
N LEU A 371 -16.00 13.31 16.70
CA LEU A 371 -15.85 11.89 16.40
C LEU A 371 -17.04 11.07 16.95
N PHE A 372 -17.45 11.34 18.19
CA PHE A 372 -18.61 10.67 18.78
C PHE A 372 -19.90 10.96 18.02
N GLY A 373 -20.11 12.20 17.60
CA GLY A 373 -21.23 12.57 16.74
C GLY A 373 -21.23 11.82 15.41
N ALA A 374 -20.07 11.65 14.78
CA ALA A 374 -19.96 10.85 13.56
C ALA A 374 -20.27 9.37 13.81
N LEU A 375 -19.79 8.80 14.92
CA LEU A 375 -20.09 7.42 15.30
C LEU A 375 -21.58 7.18 15.61
N GLU A 376 -22.29 8.15 16.18
CA GLU A 376 -23.75 8.07 16.36
C GLU A 376 -24.47 8.03 15.01
N ARG A 377 -24.07 8.86 14.04
CA ARG A 377 -24.66 8.85 12.69
C ARG A 377 -24.42 7.54 11.95
N LEU A 378 -23.20 6.98 12.04
CA LEU A 378 -22.86 5.66 11.50
C LEU A 378 -23.67 4.55 12.16
N HIS A 379 -23.83 4.62 13.49
CA HIS A 379 -24.61 3.65 14.27
C HIS A 379 -26.09 3.68 13.90
N ALA A 380 -26.67 4.86 13.72
CA ALA A 380 -28.07 5.02 13.33
C ALA A 380 -28.40 4.37 11.97
N ARG A 381 -27.39 4.18 11.11
CA ARG A 381 -27.54 3.59 9.77
C ARG A 381 -26.97 2.17 9.65
N ASP A 382 -26.58 1.56 10.75
CA ASP A 382 -25.93 0.25 10.78
C ASP A 382 -24.71 0.12 9.83
N ILE A 383 -23.99 1.23 9.60
CA ILE A 383 -22.82 1.24 8.72
C ILE A 383 -21.62 0.62 9.46
N PRO A 384 -21.03 -0.48 8.93
CA PRO A 384 -19.83 -1.08 9.51
C PRO A 384 -18.69 -0.05 9.56
N THR A 385 -18.00 0.02 10.70
CA THR A 385 -17.01 1.07 10.95
C THR A 385 -15.72 0.49 11.49
N LEU A 386 -14.59 1.01 11.02
CA LEU A 386 -13.27 0.72 11.54
C LEU A 386 -12.65 2.00 12.10
N ILE A 387 -11.80 1.84 13.13
CA ILE A 387 -11.10 2.96 13.76
C ILE A 387 -9.61 2.68 13.72
N TYR A 388 -8.85 3.60 13.14
CA TYR A 388 -7.40 3.53 13.11
C TYR A 388 -6.78 4.45 14.15
N PHE A 389 -5.93 3.87 14.98
CA PHE A 389 -5.07 4.58 15.91
C PHE A 389 -3.62 4.44 15.49
N THR A 390 -2.82 5.38 15.94
CA THR A 390 -1.38 5.43 15.70
C THR A 390 -0.71 5.81 17.02
N ILE A 391 0.39 5.17 17.36
CA ILE A 391 1.20 5.45 18.54
C ILE A 391 2.65 5.71 18.16
N GLY A 392 3.39 6.37 19.01
CA GLY A 392 4.76 6.81 18.71
C GLY A 392 4.82 8.16 17.99
N LEU A 393 3.72 8.90 17.95
CA LEU A 393 3.66 10.21 17.31
C LEU A 393 4.65 11.21 17.93
N PRO A 394 5.18 12.16 17.12
CA PRO A 394 5.99 13.25 17.66
C PRO A 394 5.34 13.96 18.86
N GLU A 395 6.12 14.19 19.91
CA GLU A 395 5.72 14.82 21.18
C GLU A 395 4.60 14.07 21.95
N GLU A 396 4.23 12.87 21.55
CA GLU A 396 3.29 12.01 22.27
C GLU A 396 3.94 11.47 23.54
N THR A 397 3.29 11.62 24.69
CA THR A 397 3.73 11.08 25.97
C THR A 397 3.04 9.75 26.29
N ALA A 398 3.53 9.03 27.30
CA ALA A 398 2.87 7.81 27.78
C ALA A 398 1.43 8.07 28.26
N GLU A 399 1.16 9.24 28.83
CA GLU A 399 -0.19 9.67 29.24
C GLU A 399 -1.10 9.91 28.04
N ASP A 400 -0.57 10.49 26.95
CA ASP A 400 -1.32 10.67 25.71
C ASP A 400 -1.72 9.32 25.09
N ILE A 401 -0.83 8.31 25.15
CA ILE A 401 -1.14 6.95 24.70
C ILE A 401 -2.25 6.33 25.57
N GLU A 402 -2.21 6.54 26.89
CA GLU A 402 -3.27 6.05 27.76
C GLU A 402 -4.62 6.72 27.46
N GLN A 403 -4.66 8.02 27.09
CA GLN A 403 -5.87 8.67 26.59
C GLN A 403 -6.39 7.98 25.31
N THR A 404 -5.49 7.53 24.43
CA THR A 404 -5.86 6.77 23.23
C THR A 404 -6.48 5.42 23.60
N VAL A 405 -5.93 4.73 24.60
CA VAL A 405 -6.50 3.48 25.15
C VAL A 405 -7.91 3.72 25.71
N GLN A 406 -8.11 4.80 26.47
CA GLN A 406 -9.43 5.12 27.03
C GLN A 406 -10.45 5.48 25.95
N LEU A 407 -10.06 6.25 24.94
CA LEU A 407 -10.92 6.53 23.78
C LEU A 407 -11.32 5.24 23.06
N SER A 408 -10.36 4.35 22.79
CA SER A 408 -10.62 3.04 22.17
C SER A 408 -11.61 2.20 22.98
N LYS A 409 -11.43 2.12 24.31
CA LYS A 409 -12.37 1.40 25.21
C LYS A 409 -13.77 2.01 25.15
N THR A 410 -13.88 3.34 25.18
CA THR A 410 -15.17 4.06 25.09
C THR A 410 -15.88 3.76 23.78
N ILE A 411 -15.19 3.87 22.66
CA ILE A 411 -15.74 3.58 21.33
C ILE A 411 -16.25 2.15 21.25
N LYS A 412 -15.45 1.17 21.66
CA LYS A 412 -15.83 -0.25 21.64
C LYS A 412 -17.02 -0.58 22.53
N LYS A 413 -17.14 0.11 23.67
CA LYS A 413 -18.27 -0.10 24.58
C LYS A 413 -19.55 0.50 24.04
N ARG A 414 -19.49 1.75 23.54
CA ARG A 414 -20.68 2.53 23.18
C ARG A 414 -21.24 2.15 21.81
N TRP A 415 -20.37 1.96 20.79
CA TRP A 415 -20.80 1.67 19.42
C TRP A 415 -20.44 0.26 18.95
N ARG A 416 -20.43 -0.69 19.89
CA ARG A 416 -20.06 -2.09 19.60
C ARG A 416 -20.90 -2.76 18.51
N LYS A 417 -22.06 -2.23 18.16
CA LYS A 417 -22.92 -2.78 17.10
C LYS A 417 -22.31 -2.57 15.72
N VAL A 418 -21.73 -1.41 15.48
CA VAL A 418 -21.19 -1.01 14.17
C VAL A 418 -19.67 -0.98 14.12
N VAL A 419 -18.98 -0.67 15.22
CA VAL A 419 -17.52 -0.70 15.27
C VAL A 419 -17.05 -2.15 15.28
N GLU A 420 -16.55 -2.61 14.15
CA GLU A 420 -16.07 -3.97 13.93
C GLU A 420 -14.66 -4.20 14.41
N GLY A 421 -13.84 -3.16 14.41
CA GLY A 421 -12.47 -3.24 14.85
C GLY A 421 -11.83 -1.89 15.12
N THR A 422 -10.81 -1.94 15.97
CA THR A 422 -9.83 -0.87 16.12
C THR A 422 -8.47 -1.41 15.73
N PHE A 423 -7.71 -0.61 15.00
CA PHE A 423 -6.37 -0.91 14.57
C PHE A 423 -5.42 0.08 15.21
N CYS A 424 -4.22 -0.37 15.49
CA CYS A 424 -3.16 0.49 15.96
C CYS A 424 -1.86 0.05 15.32
N LEU A 425 -1.14 1.00 14.74
CA LEU A 425 0.20 0.78 14.24
C LEU A 425 1.13 1.81 14.87
N PRO A 426 2.30 1.38 15.40
CA PRO A 426 3.35 2.31 15.73
C PRO A 426 3.81 3.05 14.48
N VAL A 427 3.96 4.36 14.59
CA VAL A 427 4.50 5.19 13.50
C VAL A 427 5.93 4.76 13.23
N GLN A 428 6.26 4.61 11.98
CA GLN A 428 7.64 4.43 11.51
C GLN A 428 8.10 5.70 10.82
N ILE A 429 9.40 5.93 10.81
CA ILE A 429 9.93 7.06 10.08
C ILE A 429 9.86 6.76 8.58
N GLU A 430 9.06 7.56 7.88
CA GLU A 430 8.87 7.41 6.44
C GLU A 430 9.72 8.43 5.67
N PRO A 431 10.42 8.04 4.60
CA PRO A 431 11.12 8.97 3.75
C PRO A 431 10.23 10.11 3.29
N ALA A 432 10.76 11.32 3.26
CA ALA A 432 10.07 12.56 2.90
C ALA A 432 8.96 13.03 3.85
N SER A 433 8.66 12.30 4.94
CA SER A 433 7.78 12.85 5.97
C SER A 433 8.41 14.07 6.66
N PRO A 434 7.61 15.03 7.16
CA PRO A 434 8.17 16.16 7.92
C PRO A 434 9.09 15.73 9.08
N MET A 435 8.73 14.65 9.79
CA MET A 435 9.55 14.14 10.89
C MET A 435 10.84 13.43 10.42
N PHE A 436 10.90 12.93 9.17
CA PHE A 436 12.12 12.42 8.57
C PHE A 436 13.05 13.55 8.14
N GLU A 437 12.49 14.60 7.54
CA GLU A 437 13.27 15.73 7.00
C GLU A 437 13.86 16.65 8.08
N SER A 438 13.25 16.68 9.27
CA SER A 438 13.70 17.51 10.40
C SER A 438 13.35 16.85 11.75
N PRO A 439 13.91 15.68 12.07
CA PRO A 439 13.50 14.90 13.25
C PRO A 439 13.66 15.68 14.56
N GLU A 440 14.72 16.50 14.70
CA GLU A 440 14.98 17.33 15.87
C GLU A 440 13.87 18.35 16.15
N LYS A 441 13.24 18.89 15.10
CA LYS A 441 12.10 19.81 15.20
C LYS A 441 10.86 19.14 15.80
N TYR A 442 10.79 17.84 15.68
CA TYR A 442 9.69 17.01 16.16
C TYR A 442 10.04 16.24 17.44
N GLY A 443 11.15 16.59 18.11
CA GLY A 443 11.59 15.96 19.35
C GLY A 443 11.99 14.48 19.16
N LEU A 444 12.52 14.13 18.01
CA LEU A 444 12.92 12.77 17.65
C LEU A 444 14.43 12.68 17.46
N ASP A 445 15.00 11.55 17.84
CA ASP A 445 16.34 11.13 17.49
C ASP A 445 16.23 10.02 16.42
N SER A 446 16.50 10.40 15.17
CA SER A 446 16.39 9.47 14.03
C SER A 446 17.64 8.61 13.89
N THR A 447 17.43 7.32 13.60
CA THR A 447 18.51 6.39 13.23
C THR A 447 18.56 6.16 11.73
N ARG A 448 17.73 6.88 10.95
CA ARG A 448 17.65 6.78 9.49
C ARG A 448 17.72 8.17 8.87
N ALA A 449 18.65 8.36 7.96
CA ALA A 449 18.86 9.61 7.23
C ALA A 449 19.07 9.39 5.73
N SER A 450 19.60 8.24 5.32
CA SER A 450 19.99 7.90 3.94
C SER A 450 19.22 6.69 3.40
N PHE A 451 19.31 6.46 2.09
CA PHE A 451 18.76 5.24 1.49
C PHE A 451 19.43 3.97 2.06
N MET A 452 20.73 4.03 2.33
CA MET A 452 21.48 2.90 2.88
C MET A 452 20.95 2.44 4.23
N ASP A 453 20.52 3.37 5.10
CA ASP A 453 19.94 3.01 6.40
C ASP A 453 18.65 2.17 6.23
N PHE A 454 17.80 2.52 5.25
CA PHE A 454 16.61 1.72 4.93
C PHE A 454 16.99 0.39 4.26
N TYR A 455 17.91 0.41 3.30
CA TYR A 455 18.37 -0.78 2.60
C TYR A 455 18.92 -1.83 3.56
N GLU A 456 19.84 -1.44 4.43
CA GLU A 456 20.45 -2.36 5.41
C GLU A 456 19.44 -2.85 6.45
N SER A 457 18.60 -1.96 6.99
CA SER A 457 17.62 -2.35 7.99
C SER A 457 16.58 -3.34 7.47
N HIS A 458 16.20 -3.24 6.19
CA HIS A 458 15.20 -4.13 5.59
C HIS A 458 15.79 -5.38 4.95
N GLY A 459 17.11 -5.48 4.84
CA GLY A 459 17.82 -6.68 4.45
C GLY A 459 17.96 -7.72 5.55
N ARG A 460 17.71 -7.34 6.81
CA ARG A 460 17.80 -8.25 7.97
C ARG A 460 16.52 -9.08 8.06
N THR A 461 16.69 -10.40 8.18
CA THR A 461 15.59 -11.38 8.16
C THR A 461 14.73 -11.41 9.43
N ASP A 462 15.18 -10.78 10.50
CA ASP A 462 14.59 -10.75 11.84
C ASP A 462 13.94 -9.42 12.21
N SER A 463 14.05 -8.42 11.36
CA SER A 463 13.41 -7.13 11.56
C SER A 463 11.94 -7.17 11.12
N GLY A 464 11.02 -7.45 12.04
CA GLY A 464 9.60 -7.15 11.84
C GLY A 464 9.38 -5.63 11.79
N PRO A 465 8.28 -5.14 11.19
CA PRO A 465 7.99 -3.71 11.06
C PRO A 465 7.88 -3.01 12.41
N PHE A 466 7.50 -3.72 13.46
CA PHE A 466 7.31 -3.17 14.80
C PHE A 466 8.60 -3.12 15.64
N THR A 467 9.65 -3.82 15.24
CA THR A 467 10.94 -3.78 15.94
C THR A 467 11.80 -2.58 15.52
N TYR A 468 11.35 -1.79 14.52
CA TYR A 468 12.19 -0.78 13.92
C TYR A 468 11.43 0.50 13.54
N LEU A 469 11.14 1.32 14.53
CA LEU A 469 10.50 2.63 14.29
C LEU A 469 11.41 3.58 13.48
N GLY A 470 12.73 3.41 13.64
CA GLY A 470 13.74 4.25 12.99
C GLY A 470 14.01 5.57 13.75
N TYR A 471 13.48 5.71 14.96
CA TYR A 471 13.68 6.88 15.82
C TYR A 471 13.38 6.58 17.29
N THR A 472 13.86 7.46 18.18
CA THR A 472 13.44 7.54 19.57
C THR A 472 12.68 8.84 19.80
N ASN A 473 11.54 8.80 20.49
CA ASN A 473 10.77 9.98 20.87
C ASN A 473 11.28 10.51 22.22
N ARG A 474 11.79 11.73 22.24
CA ARG A 474 12.33 12.38 23.46
C ARG A 474 11.27 12.68 24.52
N ALA A 475 9.98 12.65 24.16
CA ALA A 475 8.89 12.79 25.11
C ALA A 475 8.69 11.54 25.99
N TYR A 476 9.33 10.42 25.66
CA TYR A 476 9.28 9.22 26.47
C TYR A 476 10.27 9.29 27.64
N PRO A 477 9.94 8.68 28.80
CA PRO A 477 10.88 8.55 29.90
C PRO A 477 12.14 7.78 29.48
N GLU A 478 13.25 7.94 30.19
CA GLU A 478 14.52 7.24 29.91
C GLU A 478 14.35 5.71 29.84
N ALA A 479 13.46 5.14 30.67
CA ALA A 479 13.11 3.71 30.62
C ALA A 479 12.37 3.28 29.35
N GLY A 480 11.99 4.24 28.47
CA GLY A 480 11.22 4.00 27.27
C GLY A 480 9.73 3.76 27.51
N VAL A 481 9.01 3.50 26.42
CA VAL A 481 7.57 3.13 26.42
C VAL A 481 7.42 1.84 25.66
N ASP A 482 6.75 0.85 26.25
CA ASP A 482 6.47 -0.42 25.58
C ASP A 482 5.31 -0.24 24.56
N LEU A 483 5.65 0.27 23.39
CA LEU A 483 4.69 0.50 22.30
C LEU A 483 3.99 -0.79 21.85
N LYS A 484 4.69 -1.93 21.91
CA LYS A 484 4.10 -3.21 21.52
C LYS A 484 2.95 -3.61 22.44
N LYS A 485 3.09 -3.40 23.73
CA LYS A 485 2.01 -3.64 24.72
C LYS A 485 0.79 -2.76 24.42
N TYR A 486 1.01 -1.48 24.10
CA TYR A 486 -0.07 -0.56 23.76
C TYR A 486 -0.74 -0.92 22.43
N GLU A 487 0.04 -1.31 21.43
CA GLU A 487 -0.46 -1.82 20.16
C GLU A 487 -1.39 -3.02 20.38
N GLU A 488 -0.97 -4.03 21.13
CA GLU A 488 -1.78 -5.21 21.44
C GLU A 488 -3.11 -4.86 22.12
N VAL A 489 -3.11 -3.86 23.01
CA VAL A 489 -4.33 -3.38 23.70
C VAL A 489 -5.27 -2.64 22.76
N LEU A 490 -4.73 -1.84 21.84
CA LEU A 490 -5.49 -1.03 20.91
C LEU A 490 -5.98 -1.82 19.69
N GLN A 491 -5.21 -2.81 19.27
CA GLN A 491 -5.56 -3.65 18.13
C GLN A 491 -6.58 -4.73 18.53
N GLN A 492 -7.84 -4.51 18.26
CA GLN A 492 -8.90 -5.46 18.53
C GLN A 492 -9.91 -5.50 17.39
N VAL A 493 -10.15 -6.70 16.89
CA VAL A 493 -11.10 -6.95 15.82
C VAL A 493 -12.28 -7.76 16.33
N ARG A 494 -13.46 -7.36 15.93
CA ARG A 494 -14.69 -8.07 16.22
C ARG A 494 -15.07 -8.96 15.04
N CYS A 495 -15.15 -10.25 15.27
CA CYS A 495 -15.69 -11.15 14.26
C CYS A 495 -17.21 -11.32 14.47
N ARG A 496 -18.03 -10.82 13.54
CA ARG A 496 -19.50 -11.02 13.57
C ARG A 496 -19.91 -12.48 13.42
N ALA A 497 -18.99 -13.33 12.95
CA ALA A 497 -19.27 -14.74 12.66
C ALA A 497 -18.98 -15.70 13.84
N PHE A 498 -18.66 -15.21 15.05
CA PHE A 498 -18.18 -16.06 16.13
C PHE A 498 -19.03 -16.05 17.41
N CYS A 499 -19.20 -17.28 17.95
CA CYS A 499 -19.70 -17.52 19.27
C CYS A 499 -18.78 -16.87 20.34
N PRO A 500 -19.34 -16.13 21.33
CA PRO A 500 -18.55 -15.49 22.39
C PRO A 500 -17.64 -16.41 23.20
N LEU A 501 -17.96 -17.73 23.22
CA LEU A 501 -17.16 -18.74 23.93
C LEU A 501 -15.81 -19.04 23.26
N SER A 502 -15.78 -19.09 21.94
CA SER A 502 -14.54 -19.36 21.20
C SER A 502 -13.56 -18.20 21.28
N PHE A 503 -14.07 -16.96 21.33
CA PHE A 503 -13.23 -15.76 21.46
C PHE A 503 -12.54 -15.66 22.83
N ARG A 504 -13.21 -16.07 23.92
CA ARG A 504 -12.59 -16.11 25.26
C ARG A 504 -11.55 -17.22 25.43
N LEU A 505 -11.72 -18.34 24.74
CA LEU A 505 -10.75 -19.45 24.75
C LEU A 505 -9.50 -19.13 23.92
N PHE A 506 -9.65 -18.44 22.78
CA PHE A 506 -8.54 -18.07 21.90
C PHE A 506 -7.57 -17.04 22.51
N ASN A 507 -8.08 -16.10 23.31
CA ASN A 507 -7.24 -15.08 23.95
C ASN A 507 -6.47 -15.57 25.21
N ARG A 508 -6.66 -16.83 25.65
CA ARG A 508 -6.03 -17.39 26.85
C ARG A 508 -5.05 -18.53 26.61
N VAL A 509 -4.91 -19.00 25.39
CA VAL A 509 -4.00 -20.12 25.07
C VAL A 509 -2.86 -19.63 24.22
N GLU A 510 -1.64 -19.78 24.69
CA GLU A 510 -0.45 -19.62 23.86
C GLU A 510 -0.52 -20.61 22.69
N LEU A 511 -0.76 -20.11 21.52
CA LEU A 511 -1.14 -20.83 20.30
C LEU A 511 0.01 -21.57 19.59
N GLY A 512 1.15 -21.82 20.24
CA GLY A 512 2.30 -22.50 19.64
C GLY A 512 1.97 -23.85 18.98
N PHE A 513 1.12 -24.65 19.57
CA PHE A 513 0.75 -25.96 19.00
C PHE A 513 -0.38 -25.84 17.97
N LEU A 514 -1.42 -25.08 18.24
CA LEU A 514 -2.54 -24.89 17.31
C LEU A 514 -2.13 -24.12 16.06
N SER A 515 -1.20 -23.17 16.16
CA SER A 515 -0.66 -22.49 14.97
C SER A 515 0.08 -23.46 14.05
N LYS A 516 0.82 -24.44 14.61
CA LYS A 516 1.50 -25.51 13.84
C LYS A 516 0.50 -26.44 13.15
N VAL A 517 -0.59 -26.79 13.81
CA VAL A 517 -1.67 -27.63 13.23
C VAL A 517 -2.41 -26.86 12.12
N VAL A 518 -2.73 -25.59 12.36
CA VAL A 518 -3.39 -24.73 11.37
C VAL A 518 -2.46 -24.47 10.17
N CYS A 519 -1.17 -24.27 10.38
CA CYS A 519 -0.20 -24.17 9.28
C CYS A 519 -0.13 -25.47 8.47
N ARG A 520 -0.14 -26.65 9.10
CA ARG A 520 -0.17 -27.95 8.40
C ARG A 520 -1.45 -28.16 7.59
N LEU A 521 -2.60 -27.79 8.13
CA LEU A 521 -3.88 -27.85 7.42
C LEU A 521 -3.96 -26.84 6.26
N LYS A 522 -3.38 -25.66 6.43
CA LYS A 522 -3.20 -24.68 5.34
C LYS A 522 -2.32 -25.28 4.23
N HIS A 523 -1.23 -25.88 4.58
CA HIS A 523 -0.27 -26.52 3.66
C HIS A 523 -0.94 -27.62 2.82
N ALA A 524 -1.71 -28.50 3.46
CA ALA A 524 -2.45 -29.57 2.77
C ALA A 524 -3.52 -29.02 1.80
N ARG A 525 -4.14 -27.88 2.14
CA ARG A 525 -5.15 -27.22 1.30
C ARG A 525 -4.51 -26.47 0.14
N TRP A 526 -3.36 -25.83 0.34
CA TRP A 526 -2.57 -25.19 -0.70
C TRP A 526 -2.19 -26.18 -1.80
N LYS A 527 -1.70 -27.35 -1.39
CA LYS A 527 -1.43 -28.46 -2.32
C LYS A 527 -2.66 -28.89 -3.13
N LYS A 528 -3.84 -28.91 -2.49
CA LYS A 528 -5.11 -29.24 -3.17
C LYS A 528 -5.58 -28.17 -4.16
N MET A 529 -5.18 -26.89 -3.97
CA MET A 529 -5.51 -25.78 -4.85
C MET A 529 -4.49 -25.58 -5.99
N GLY A 530 -3.52 -26.48 -6.15
CA GLY A 530 -2.50 -26.39 -7.20
C GLY A 530 -1.37 -25.39 -6.90
N PHE A 531 -1.35 -24.79 -5.71
CA PHE A 531 -0.25 -23.93 -5.27
C PHE A 531 0.90 -24.78 -4.74
N GLY A 532 2.13 -24.48 -5.17
CA GLY A 532 3.34 -25.12 -4.67
C GLY A 532 3.51 -25.00 -3.15
N HIS A 533 4.52 -25.64 -2.58
CA HIS A 533 4.81 -25.52 -1.16
C HIS A 533 5.20 -24.08 -0.83
N PRO A 534 4.62 -23.43 0.21
CA PRO A 534 5.20 -22.20 0.72
C PRO A 534 6.64 -22.50 1.15
N PRO A 535 7.62 -21.64 0.81
CA PRO A 535 9.00 -21.84 1.23
C PRO A 535 9.06 -22.00 2.75
N ALA A 536 9.92 -22.90 3.22
CA ALA A 536 10.24 -23.00 4.64
C ALA A 536 10.71 -21.62 5.14
N GLU A 537 10.39 -21.26 6.37
CA GLU A 537 10.62 -19.94 6.99
C GLU A 537 12.08 -19.42 6.93
N ARG A 538 13.00 -20.13 6.29
CA ARG A 538 14.43 -19.83 6.22
C ARG A 538 15.07 -20.22 4.88
N ARG A 539 14.49 -19.88 3.76
CA ARG A 539 15.26 -19.92 2.52
C ARG A 539 15.68 -18.51 2.17
N THR A 540 16.91 -18.16 2.48
CA THR A 540 17.64 -17.13 1.78
C THR A 540 17.52 -17.43 0.29
N PHE A 541 16.96 -16.55 -0.49
CA PHE A 541 17.00 -16.63 -1.94
C PHE A 541 18.47 -16.68 -2.37
N ARG A 542 18.95 -17.85 -2.79
CA ARG A 542 20.27 -18.04 -3.38
C ARG A 542 20.28 -17.60 -4.83
#